data_f5a04793cd67ca22b0b52d91a080e9ac
#
_entry.id   f5a04793cd67ca22b0b52d91a080e9ac
#
_cell.length_a   1.000
_cell.length_b   1.000
_cell.length_c   1.000
_cell.angle_alpha   90.00
_cell.angle_beta   90.00
_cell.angle_gamma   90.00
#
_symmetry.space_group_name_H-M   'P 1'
#
loop_
_entity.id
_entity.type
_entity.pdbx_description
1 polymer ?
#
loop_
_entity_poly.entity_id
_entity_poly.type
_entity_poly.pdbx_seq_one_letter_code
_entity_poly.pdbx_strand_id
1 'polypeptide(L)'
;METKTKAVRKINDADSRKAKAMLTLTRVLVYLFLGILALLCLFSFYMLIINSTRTNADLQGGFRLLPQGNFLENLKNAWTDASIDIPRGMLNSFFVATCTALLTTYFSALTAYGLHAYDFKLKAAATTFILAVMVIPKQVSASGFVQLCYQFGLTDSYLPLILPGIASPVVFFYMKQYMASVLPMEIIDAARVDGSGEFLTFNRIVLPMIKPAMAVQLIFSFVESWNNYLMPALLLNKNEMKTVPMMIAQLRAADYSKFDMGKVYMFILLAILPVLIVYIFLSRSIIRGVTAGSVKG
;
A
#
# COMPACT_ATOMS: atom_id res chain seq x y z
N MET A 1 -45.50 22.32 43.20
CA MET A 1 -44.13 21.94 42.91
C MET A 1 -44.06 20.77 41.89
N GLU A 2 -44.92 19.81 41.91
CA GLU A 2 -44.98 18.62 41.05
C GLU A 2 -45.23 18.90 39.53
N THR A 3 -46.03 19.92 39.23
CA THR A 3 -46.36 20.30 37.84
C THR A 3 -45.16 20.86 37.06
N LYS A 4 -44.27 21.61 37.71
CA LYS A 4 -43.03 22.13 37.10
C LYS A 4 -42.02 21.01 36.79
N THR A 5 -41.90 20.02 37.66
CA THR A 5 -41.00 18.87 37.52
C THR A 5 -41.44 17.96 36.38
N LYS A 6 -42.74 17.75 36.17
CA LYS A 6 -43.32 16.97 35.04
C LYS A 6 -43.09 17.69 33.69
N ALA A 7 -43.18 19.02 33.64
CA ALA A 7 -42.95 19.79 32.43
C ALA A 7 -41.46 19.76 31.98
N VAL A 8 -40.53 19.90 32.94
CA VAL A 8 -39.06 19.83 32.64
C VAL A 8 -38.66 18.43 32.15
N ARG A 9 -39.24 17.37 32.76
CA ARG A 9 -38.99 15.98 32.30
C ARG A 9 -39.50 15.71 30.89
N LYS A 10 -40.66 16.26 30.50
CA LYS A 10 -41.24 16.13 29.16
C LYS A 10 -40.40 16.87 28.09
N ILE A 11 -39.81 18.03 28.43
CA ILE A 11 -38.93 18.79 27.54
C ILE A 11 -37.61 18.02 27.32
N ASN A 12 -36.99 17.51 28.39
CA ASN A 12 -35.75 16.71 28.30
C ASN A 12 -35.98 15.41 27.49
N ASP A 13 -37.16 14.75 27.64
CA ASP A 13 -37.48 13.54 26.87
C ASP A 13 -37.73 13.81 25.40
N ALA A 14 -38.32 14.99 25.04
CA ALA A 14 -38.52 15.41 23.66
C ALA A 14 -37.22 15.77 22.96
N ASP A 15 -36.33 16.49 23.64
CA ASP A 15 -35.00 16.84 23.15
C ASP A 15 -34.10 15.61 22.99
N SER A 16 -34.17 14.65 23.92
CA SER A 16 -33.47 13.36 23.82
C SER A 16 -33.96 12.53 22.62
N ARG A 17 -35.29 12.52 22.33
CA ARG A 17 -35.85 11.83 21.16
C ARG A 17 -35.41 12.48 19.84
N LYS A 18 -35.43 13.82 19.76
CA LYS A 18 -34.96 14.57 18.60
C LYS A 18 -33.46 14.33 18.35
N ALA A 19 -32.64 14.37 19.39
CA ALA A 19 -31.22 14.06 19.30
C ALA A 19 -30.95 12.62 18.82
N LYS A 20 -31.67 11.63 19.35
CA LYS A 20 -31.60 10.23 18.88
C LYS A 20 -32.04 10.08 17.42
N ALA A 21 -33.15 10.73 17.02
CA ALA A 21 -33.63 10.68 15.64
C ALA A 21 -32.60 11.33 14.67
N MET A 22 -32.01 12.46 15.06
CA MET A 22 -30.98 13.15 14.28
C MET A 22 -29.71 12.28 14.15
N LEU A 23 -29.26 11.64 15.22
CA LEU A 23 -28.15 10.69 15.18
C LEU A 23 -28.43 9.48 14.27
N THR A 24 -29.67 8.96 14.32
CA THR A 24 -30.07 7.85 13.46
C THR A 24 -30.10 8.27 11.99
N LEU A 25 -30.66 9.44 11.69
CA LEU A 25 -30.69 10.00 10.33
C LEU A 25 -29.26 10.22 9.78
N THR A 26 -28.39 10.82 10.61
CA THR A 26 -26.98 11.02 10.23
C THR A 26 -26.28 9.68 9.93
N ARG A 27 -26.51 8.64 10.78
CA ARG A 27 -25.97 7.30 10.53
C ARG A 27 -26.47 6.71 9.21
N VAL A 28 -27.76 6.79 8.95
CA VAL A 28 -28.36 6.30 7.69
C VAL A 28 -27.75 7.00 6.49
N LEU A 29 -27.64 8.34 6.53
CA LEU A 29 -27.03 9.12 5.45
C LEU A 29 -25.54 8.73 5.22
N VAL A 30 -24.77 8.57 6.30
CA VAL A 30 -23.37 8.12 6.23
C VAL A 30 -23.26 6.73 5.63
N TYR A 31 -24.09 5.76 6.08
CA TYR A 31 -24.07 4.41 5.51
C TYR A 31 -24.52 4.37 4.06
N LEU A 32 -25.52 5.18 3.70
CA LEU A 32 -25.96 5.30 2.31
C LEU A 32 -24.82 5.86 1.42
N PHE A 33 -24.18 6.94 1.86
CA PHE A 33 -23.05 7.53 1.15
C PHE A 33 -21.89 6.53 0.99
N LEU A 34 -21.51 5.87 2.07
CA LEU A 34 -20.44 4.85 2.04
C LEU A 34 -20.83 3.66 1.16
N GLY A 35 -22.10 3.24 1.18
CA GLY A 35 -22.61 2.17 0.33
C GLY A 35 -22.54 2.54 -1.16
N ILE A 36 -22.94 3.74 -1.53
CA ILE A 36 -22.83 4.24 -2.91
C ILE A 36 -21.35 4.29 -3.34
N LEU A 37 -20.49 4.83 -2.49
CA LEU A 37 -19.05 4.91 -2.78
C LEU A 37 -18.44 3.50 -2.95
N ALA A 38 -18.79 2.56 -2.09
CA ALA A 38 -18.36 1.16 -2.21
C ALA A 38 -18.83 0.51 -3.51
N LEU A 39 -20.10 0.73 -3.90
CA LEU A 39 -20.65 0.23 -5.15
C LEU A 39 -19.92 0.81 -6.37
N LEU A 40 -19.63 2.11 -6.38
CA LEU A 40 -18.87 2.74 -7.46
C LEU A 40 -17.44 2.16 -7.58
N CYS A 41 -16.77 1.97 -6.44
CA CYS A 41 -15.44 1.35 -6.43
C CYS A 41 -15.50 -0.10 -6.95
N LEU A 42 -16.42 -0.91 -6.43
CA LEU A 42 -16.54 -2.32 -6.82
C LEU A 42 -17.00 -2.48 -8.27
N PHE A 43 -17.79 -1.54 -8.79
CA PHE A 43 -18.25 -1.56 -10.17
C PHE A 43 -17.11 -1.51 -11.19
N SER A 44 -16.05 -0.75 -10.91
CA SER A 44 -14.85 -0.71 -11.78
C SER A 44 -14.16 -2.07 -11.88
N PHE A 45 -14.02 -2.77 -10.74
CA PHE A 45 -13.47 -4.13 -10.72
C PHE A 45 -14.41 -5.14 -11.38
N TYR A 46 -15.70 -5.03 -11.13
CA TYR A 46 -16.71 -5.84 -11.81
C TYR A 46 -16.61 -5.72 -13.33
N MET A 47 -16.57 -4.48 -13.85
CA MET A 47 -16.41 -4.23 -15.27
C MET A 47 -15.10 -4.74 -15.85
N LEU A 48 -14.01 -4.69 -15.08
CA LEU A 48 -12.74 -5.28 -15.48
C LEU A 48 -12.87 -6.79 -15.67
N ILE A 49 -13.50 -7.48 -14.72
CA ILE A 49 -13.76 -8.93 -14.79
C ILE A 49 -14.66 -9.25 -15.99
N ILE A 50 -15.77 -8.53 -16.16
CA ILE A 50 -16.68 -8.75 -17.29
C ILE A 50 -15.94 -8.56 -18.62
N ASN A 51 -15.22 -7.47 -18.79
CA ASN A 51 -14.51 -7.17 -20.02
C ASN A 51 -13.39 -8.20 -20.33
N SER A 52 -12.75 -8.78 -19.31
CA SER A 52 -11.79 -9.86 -19.51
C SER A 52 -12.40 -11.17 -20.03
N THR A 53 -13.74 -11.32 -20.00
CA THR A 53 -14.46 -12.48 -20.53
C THR A 53 -14.97 -12.29 -21.97
N ARG A 54 -14.74 -11.11 -22.57
CA ARG A 54 -15.32 -10.70 -23.85
C ARG A 54 -14.28 -10.77 -24.98
N THR A 55 -14.77 -10.99 -26.21
CA THR A 55 -13.94 -10.85 -27.41
C THR A 55 -13.66 -9.38 -27.73
N ASN A 56 -12.67 -9.13 -28.60
CA ASN A 56 -12.40 -7.79 -29.09
C ASN A 56 -13.63 -7.19 -29.84
N ALA A 57 -14.29 -7.99 -30.67
CA ALA A 57 -15.49 -7.56 -31.39
C ALA A 57 -16.64 -7.18 -30.44
N ASP A 58 -16.86 -7.97 -29.39
CA ASP A 58 -17.88 -7.66 -28.38
C ASP A 58 -17.60 -6.37 -27.61
N LEU A 59 -16.33 -6.11 -27.30
CA LEU A 59 -15.90 -4.90 -26.61
C LEU A 59 -16.12 -3.65 -27.47
N GLN A 60 -15.87 -3.74 -28.78
CA GLN A 60 -16.19 -2.68 -29.73
C GLN A 60 -17.69 -2.47 -29.89
N GLY A 61 -18.50 -3.51 -29.70
CA GLY A 61 -19.98 -3.44 -29.74
C GLY A 61 -20.62 -2.69 -28.58
N GLY A 62 -19.84 -2.18 -27.61
CA GLY A 62 -20.28 -1.31 -26.56
C GLY A 62 -20.40 -1.96 -25.18
N PHE A 63 -21.09 -1.28 -24.28
CA PHE A 63 -21.20 -1.64 -22.87
C PHE A 63 -22.13 -2.85 -22.63
N ARG A 64 -21.66 -3.81 -21.82
CA ARG A 64 -22.48 -4.96 -21.37
C ARG A 64 -22.12 -5.30 -19.92
N LEU A 65 -23.13 -5.75 -19.17
CA LEU A 65 -22.99 -6.11 -17.76
C LEU A 65 -22.79 -7.62 -17.54
N LEU A 66 -23.06 -8.47 -18.53
CA LEU A 66 -23.00 -9.92 -18.37
C LEU A 66 -21.68 -10.50 -18.93
N PRO A 67 -21.07 -11.49 -18.24
CA PRO A 67 -19.88 -12.14 -18.72
C PRO A 67 -20.14 -12.97 -20.00
N GLN A 68 -19.09 -13.20 -20.76
CA GLN A 68 -19.08 -14.08 -21.93
C GLN A 68 -18.08 -15.23 -21.75
N GLY A 69 -18.04 -16.17 -22.72
CA GLY A 69 -17.30 -17.42 -22.58
C GLY A 69 -15.80 -17.36 -22.86
N ASN A 70 -15.21 -16.18 -23.19
CA ASN A 70 -13.83 -16.09 -23.70
C ASN A 70 -12.77 -15.89 -22.61
N PHE A 71 -13.10 -16.09 -21.33
CA PHE A 71 -12.16 -15.88 -20.22
C PHE A 71 -10.87 -16.73 -20.37
N LEU A 72 -11.01 -18.02 -20.63
CA LEU A 72 -9.87 -18.94 -20.76
C LEU A 72 -9.02 -18.65 -22.00
N GLU A 73 -9.66 -18.26 -23.09
CA GLU A 73 -8.97 -17.88 -24.32
C GLU A 73 -8.17 -16.60 -24.13
N ASN A 74 -8.78 -15.55 -23.56
CA ASN A 74 -8.10 -14.29 -23.24
C ASN A 74 -6.97 -14.52 -22.24
N LEU A 75 -7.15 -15.40 -21.24
CA LEU A 75 -6.11 -15.77 -20.30
C LEU A 75 -4.93 -16.46 -21.01
N LYS A 76 -5.21 -17.43 -21.88
CA LYS A 76 -4.17 -18.11 -22.65
C LYS A 76 -3.43 -17.10 -23.54
N ASN A 77 -4.17 -16.28 -24.29
CA ASN A 77 -3.59 -15.28 -25.20
C ASN A 77 -2.75 -14.24 -24.46
N ALA A 78 -3.19 -13.80 -23.27
CA ALA A 78 -2.43 -12.89 -22.43
C ALA A 78 -1.16 -13.54 -21.85
N TRP A 79 -1.28 -14.81 -21.40
CA TRP A 79 -0.18 -15.51 -20.74
C TRP A 79 0.93 -15.97 -21.69
N THR A 80 0.58 -16.28 -22.94
CA THR A 80 1.53 -16.79 -23.97
C THR A 80 1.94 -15.73 -24.99
N ASP A 81 1.65 -14.47 -24.74
CA ASP A 81 2.00 -13.39 -25.66
C ASP A 81 3.52 -13.18 -25.73
N ALA A 82 4.11 -13.48 -26.89
CA ALA A 82 5.54 -13.33 -27.11
C ALA A 82 6.03 -11.85 -27.16
N SER A 83 5.11 -10.91 -27.41
CA SER A 83 5.45 -9.47 -27.47
C SER A 83 5.49 -8.83 -26.07
N ILE A 84 4.74 -9.40 -25.12
CA ILE A 84 4.65 -8.92 -23.74
C ILE A 84 4.70 -10.12 -22.83
N ASP A 85 5.88 -10.45 -22.34
CA ASP A 85 6.10 -11.59 -21.43
C ASP A 85 5.51 -11.28 -20.03
N ILE A 86 4.18 -11.41 -19.92
CA ILE A 86 3.41 -11.13 -18.69
C ILE A 86 3.91 -11.94 -17.49
N PRO A 87 4.12 -13.28 -17.61
CA PRO A 87 4.63 -14.07 -16.50
C PRO A 87 5.95 -13.54 -15.94
N ARG A 88 6.87 -13.17 -16.81
CA ARG A 88 8.16 -12.62 -16.42
C ARG A 88 8.03 -11.24 -15.78
N GLY A 89 7.22 -10.35 -16.36
CA GLY A 89 6.94 -9.03 -15.79
C GLY A 89 6.30 -9.10 -14.41
N MET A 90 5.40 -10.06 -14.18
CA MET A 90 4.81 -10.32 -12.87
C MET A 90 5.86 -10.80 -11.85
N LEU A 91 6.74 -11.72 -12.24
CA LEU A 91 7.84 -12.18 -11.39
C LEU A 91 8.80 -11.04 -11.07
N ASN A 92 9.20 -10.24 -12.06
CA ASN A 92 10.06 -9.07 -11.88
C ASN A 92 9.45 -8.08 -10.89
N SER A 93 8.19 -7.68 -11.11
CA SER A 93 7.48 -6.76 -10.22
C SER A 93 7.32 -7.32 -8.81
N PHE A 94 6.99 -8.61 -8.68
CA PHE A 94 6.85 -9.26 -7.39
C PHE A 94 8.17 -9.31 -6.63
N PHE A 95 9.26 -9.66 -7.31
CA PHE A 95 10.60 -9.67 -6.73
C PHE A 95 11.00 -8.28 -6.24
N VAL A 96 10.93 -7.26 -7.11
CA VAL A 96 11.30 -5.88 -6.76
C VAL A 96 10.43 -5.36 -5.61
N ALA A 97 9.10 -5.53 -5.69
CA ALA A 97 8.17 -5.03 -4.68
C ALA A 97 8.37 -5.72 -3.33
N THR A 98 8.60 -7.03 -3.32
CA THR A 98 8.81 -7.81 -2.08
C THR A 98 10.13 -7.42 -1.42
N CYS A 99 11.22 -7.40 -2.18
CA CYS A 99 12.53 -7.00 -1.64
C CYS A 99 12.51 -5.57 -1.11
N THR A 100 11.93 -4.62 -1.87
CA THR A 100 11.79 -3.23 -1.43
C THR A 100 10.97 -3.14 -0.16
N ALA A 101 9.81 -3.80 -0.09
CA ALA A 101 8.92 -3.75 1.07
C ALA A 101 9.59 -4.31 2.34
N LEU A 102 10.26 -5.45 2.22
CA LEU A 102 10.97 -6.08 3.33
C LEU A 102 12.10 -5.19 3.86
N LEU A 103 12.96 -4.71 2.96
CA LEU A 103 14.10 -3.86 3.35
C LEU A 103 13.61 -2.52 3.91
N THR A 104 12.66 -1.87 3.27
CA THR A 104 12.06 -0.61 3.75
C THR A 104 11.51 -0.76 5.16
N THR A 105 10.69 -1.78 5.39
CA THR A 105 10.01 -1.96 6.67
C THR A 105 11.00 -2.33 7.77
N TYR A 106 11.92 -3.26 7.49
CA TYR A 106 12.89 -3.71 8.47
C TYR A 106 13.87 -2.61 8.89
N PHE A 107 14.51 -1.94 7.92
CA PHE A 107 15.51 -0.91 8.23
C PHE A 107 14.89 0.36 8.81
N SER A 108 13.68 0.73 8.38
CA SER A 108 12.94 1.84 8.99
C SER A 108 12.57 1.53 10.45
N ALA A 109 12.16 0.30 10.75
CA ALA A 109 11.89 -0.14 12.12
C ALA A 109 13.18 -0.17 12.96
N LEU A 110 14.28 -0.66 12.42
CA LEU A 110 15.59 -0.67 13.10
C LEU A 110 16.08 0.75 13.41
N THR A 111 15.94 1.67 12.44
CA THR A 111 16.28 3.09 12.64
C THR A 111 15.38 3.74 13.70
N ALA A 112 14.07 3.44 13.67
CA ALA A 112 13.14 3.93 14.67
C ALA A 112 13.47 3.39 16.06
N TYR A 113 13.85 2.12 16.18
CA TYR A 113 14.33 1.52 17.43
C TYR A 113 15.58 2.21 17.95
N GLY A 114 16.59 2.42 17.10
CA GLY A 114 17.81 3.13 17.49
C GLY A 114 17.55 4.53 18.02
N LEU A 115 16.61 5.29 17.39
CA LEU A 115 16.20 6.60 17.85
C LEU A 115 15.18 6.58 19.02
N HIS A 116 14.62 5.42 19.36
CA HIS A 116 13.77 5.25 20.54
C HIS A 116 14.58 4.83 21.76
N ALA A 117 15.41 3.80 21.62
CA ALA A 117 16.08 3.07 22.68
C ALA A 117 17.37 3.74 23.21
N TYR A 118 17.96 4.66 22.42
CA TYR A 118 19.22 5.29 22.78
C TYR A 118 19.07 6.79 23.01
N ASP A 119 19.83 7.31 23.96
CA ASP A 119 20.02 8.74 24.20
C ASP A 119 21.42 9.16 23.77
N PHE A 120 21.55 10.07 22.81
CA PHE A 120 22.79 10.58 22.28
C PHE A 120 22.64 12.03 21.79
N LYS A 121 23.76 12.76 21.79
CA LYS A 121 23.78 14.24 21.54
C LYS A 121 23.11 14.65 20.22
N LEU A 122 23.18 13.83 19.18
CA LEU A 122 22.64 14.15 17.85
C LEU A 122 21.25 13.56 17.57
N LYS A 123 20.58 12.94 18.55
CA LYS A 123 19.27 12.28 18.40
C LYS A 123 18.20 13.23 17.81
N ALA A 124 18.10 14.44 18.37
CA ALA A 124 17.14 15.44 17.89
C ALA A 124 17.47 15.89 16.45
N ALA A 125 18.74 16.17 16.18
CA ALA A 125 19.19 16.59 14.85
C ALA A 125 18.95 15.47 13.79
N ALA A 126 19.29 14.22 14.11
CA ALA A 126 19.04 13.08 13.22
C ALA A 126 17.54 12.90 12.93
N THR A 127 16.70 12.98 13.97
CA THR A 127 15.24 12.90 13.79
C THR A 127 14.72 14.04 12.90
N THR A 128 15.15 15.28 13.17
CA THR A 128 14.73 16.45 12.38
C THR A 128 15.21 16.34 10.94
N PHE A 129 16.43 15.89 10.71
CA PHE A 129 16.96 15.65 9.37
C PHE A 129 16.14 14.63 8.58
N ILE A 130 15.82 13.46 9.16
CA ILE A 130 15.01 12.43 8.51
C ILE A 130 13.62 13.00 8.16
N LEU A 131 13.00 13.77 9.08
CA LEU A 131 11.70 14.36 8.83
C LEU A 131 11.75 15.48 7.78
N ALA A 132 12.82 16.27 7.75
CA ALA A 132 13.01 17.32 6.75
C ALA A 132 13.12 16.72 5.33
N VAL A 133 13.77 15.57 5.18
CA VAL A 133 13.87 14.87 3.88
C VAL A 133 12.49 14.45 3.34
N MET A 134 11.49 14.21 4.22
CA MET A 134 10.10 13.88 3.76
C MET A 134 9.46 15.02 2.95
N VAL A 135 9.88 16.26 3.16
CA VAL A 135 9.29 17.43 2.48
C VAL A 135 9.79 17.53 1.02
N ILE A 136 10.92 16.90 0.71
CA ILE A 136 11.49 16.92 -0.64
C ILE A 136 10.64 16.03 -1.57
N PRO A 137 10.05 16.58 -2.66
CA PRO A 137 9.27 15.79 -3.59
C PRO A 137 10.16 14.73 -4.28
N LYS A 138 9.73 13.46 -4.23
CA LYS A 138 10.46 12.33 -4.84
C LYS A 138 10.76 12.56 -6.33
N GLN A 139 9.85 13.20 -7.05
CA GLN A 139 9.98 13.48 -8.48
C GLN A 139 11.14 14.45 -8.79
N VAL A 140 11.39 15.41 -7.91
CA VAL A 140 12.50 16.36 -8.07
C VAL A 140 13.84 15.65 -7.90
N SER A 141 13.93 14.75 -6.92
CA SER A 141 15.15 13.96 -6.67
C SER A 141 15.41 12.89 -7.73
N ALA A 142 14.37 12.49 -8.49
CA ALA A 142 14.45 11.40 -9.45
C ALA A 142 15.50 11.65 -10.54
N SER A 143 15.57 12.87 -11.09
CA SER A 143 16.52 13.20 -12.16
C SER A 143 17.99 13.05 -11.72
N GLY A 144 18.34 13.60 -10.56
CA GLY A 144 19.69 13.47 -10.00
C GLY A 144 20.04 12.02 -9.65
N PHE A 145 19.09 11.26 -9.11
CA PHE A 145 19.28 9.86 -8.78
C PHE A 145 19.51 9.00 -10.04
N VAL A 146 18.72 9.22 -11.10
CA VAL A 146 18.89 8.54 -12.39
C VAL A 146 20.26 8.84 -12.98
N GLN A 147 20.70 10.11 -12.94
CA GLN A 147 22.04 10.49 -13.42
C GLN A 147 23.14 9.75 -12.66
N LEU A 148 23.04 9.64 -11.33
CA LEU A 148 23.98 8.84 -10.53
C LEU A 148 23.96 7.36 -10.96
N CYS A 149 22.79 6.77 -11.18
CA CYS A 149 22.69 5.39 -11.64
C CYS A 149 23.40 5.16 -12.98
N TYR A 150 23.27 6.10 -13.91
CA TYR A 150 24.00 6.05 -15.18
C TYR A 150 25.51 6.16 -14.97
N GLN A 151 25.98 7.06 -14.12
CA GLN A 151 27.41 7.24 -13.83
C GLN A 151 28.04 6.00 -13.19
N PHE A 152 27.29 5.29 -12.33
CA PHE A 152 27.78 4.08 -11.66
C PHE A 152 27.47 2.78 -12.43
N GLY A 153 26.91 2.86 -13.65
CA GLY A 153 26.59 1.68 -14.46
C GLY A 153 25.50 0.79 -13.83
N LEU A 154 24.58 1.37 -13.05
CA LEU A 154 23.50 0.66 -12.36
C LEU A 154 22.21 0.58 -13.18
N THR A 155 22.24 0.98 -14.45
CA THR A 155 21.13 0.75 -15.39
C THR A 155 20.97 -0.74 -15.67
N ASP A 156 19.77 -1.14 -16.07
CA ASP A 156 19.43 -2.57 -16.29
C ASP A 156 19.75 -3.45 -15.08
N SER A 157 19.47 -2.91 -13.88
CA SER A 157 19.60 -3.57 -12.59
C SER A 157 18.41 -3.24 -11.70
N TYR A 158 17.98 -4.18 -10.85
CA TYR A 158 16.95 -3.93 -9.84
C TYR A 158 17.49 -3.25 -8.58
N LEU A 159 18.80 -3.20 -8.38
CA LEU A 159 19.42 -2.61 -7.19
C LEU A 159 18.97 -1.14 -6.95
N PRO A 160 18.96 -0.24 -7.96
CA PRO A 160 18.49 1.13 -7.77
C PRO A 160 17.01 1.25 -7.44
N LEU A 161 16.22 0.22 -7.74
CA LEU A 161 14.79 0.18 -7.40
C LEU A 161 14.55 -0.30 -5.97
N ILE A 162 15.44 -1.15 -5.45
CA ILE A 162 15.29 -1.84 -4.16
C ILE A 162 16.03 -1.10 -3.03
N LEU A 163 17.31 -0.76 -3.23
CA LEU A 163 18.18 -0.23 -2.18
C LEU A 163 17.72 1.11 -1.58
N PRO A 164 17.21 2.09 -2.34
CA PRO A 164 16.75 3.34 -1.74
C PRO A 164 15.61 3.17 -0.74
N GLY A 165 14.87 2.05 -0.83
CA GLY A 165 13.84 1.69 0.14
C GLY A 165 14.35 1.58 1.58
N ILE A 166 15.62 1.22 1.79
CA ILE A 166 16.25 1.13 3.12
C ILE A 166 16.14 2.45 3.88
N ALA A 167 16.22 3.58 3.19
CA ALA A 167 16.14 4.93 3.77
C ALA A 167 14.78 5.58 3.48
N SER A 168 13.68 5.01 4.02
CA SER A 168 12.34 5.57 3.88
C SER A 168 11.94 6.43 5.08
N PRO A 169 11.96 7.78 4.96
CA PRO A 169 11.57 8.67 6.06
C PRO A 169 10.11 8.49 6.49
N VAL A 170 9.21 8.20 5.54
CA VAL A 170 7.78 8.01 5.80
C VAL A 170 7.54 6.78 6.67
N VAL A 171 8.11 5.63 6.28
CA VAL A 171 7.98 4.39 7.05
C VAL A 171 8.67 4.50 8.41
N PHE A 172 9.84 5.13 8.47
CA PHE A 172 10.51 5.47 9.73
C PHE A 172 9.61 6.27 10.67
N PHE A 173 8.96 7.32 10.17
CA PHE A 173 8.07 8.14 10.98
C PHE A 173 6.94 7.32 11.60
N TYR A 174 6.25 6.50 10.80
CA TYR A 174 5.18 5.64 11.30
C TYR A 174 5.69 4.62 12.34
N MET A 175 6.84 3.99 12.09
CA MET A 175 7.44 3.05 13.04
C MET A 175 7.80 3.72 14.35
N LYS A 176 8.40 4.92 14.29
CA LYS A 176 8.77 5.70 15.47
C LYS A 176 7.54 6.05 16.32
N GLN A 177 6.46 6.52 15.69
CA GLN A 177 5.23 6.86 16.40
C GLN A 177 4.57 5.64 17.03
N TYR A 178 4.56 4.51 16.33
CA TYR A 178 4.01 3.27 16.87
C TYR A 178 4.84 2.75 18.03
N MET A 179 6.16 2.72 17.93
CA MET A 179 7.05 2.31 19.05
C MET A 179 6.84 3.18 20.28
N ALA A 180 6.72 4.51 20.11
CA ALA A 180 6.45 5.42 21.24
C ALA A 180 5.15 5.11 21.98
N SER A 181 4.19 4.44 21.34
CA SER A 181 2.90 4.07 21.93
C SER A 181 2.85 2.68 22.56
N VAL A 182 3.69 1.74 22.10
CA VAL A 182 3.57 0.31 22.48
C VAL A 182 4.84 -0.30 23.07
N LEU A 183 5.98 0.39 23.04
CA LEU A 183 7.27 -0.12 23.48
C LEU A 183 7.77 0.70 24.69
N PRO A 184 7.49 0.27 25.94
CA PRO A 184 8.04 0.89 27.13
C PRO A 184 9.54 0.69 27.21
N MET A 185 10.27 1.68 27.72
CA MET A 185 11.74 1.58 27.89
C MET A 185 12.14 0.50 28.88
N GLU A 186 11.29 0.24 29.86
CA GLU A 186 11.51 -0.80 30.89
C GLU A 186 11.73 -2.20 30.31
N ILE A 187 11.09 -2.51 29.17
CA ILE A 187 11.29 -3.80 28.48
C ILE A 187 12.70 -3.90 27.88
N ILE A 188 13.18 -2.78 27.31
CA ILE A 188 14.52 -2.71 26.73
C ILE A 188 15.57 -2.78 27.83
N ASP A 189 15.36 -2.06 28.94
CA ASP A 189 16.27 -2.04 30.07
C ASP A 189 16.33 -3.38 30.78
N ALA A 190 15.21 -4.09 30.94
CA ALA A 190 15.19 -5.46 31.44
C ALA A 190 16.00 -6.41 30.56
N ALA A 191 15.83 -6.33 29.24
CA ALA A 191 16.63 -7.15 28.30
C ALA A 191 18.13 -6.88 28.40
N ARG A 192 18.52 -5.61 28.64
CA ARG A 192 19.94 -5.23 28.86
C ARG A 192 20.50 -5.81 30.17
N VAL A 193 19.71 -5.77 31.24
CA VAL A 193 20.07 -6.37 32.53
C VAL A 193 20.26 -7.89 32.39
N ASP A 194 19.41 -8.53 31.57
CA ASP A 194 19.52 -9.96 31.25
C ASP A 194 20.70 -10.28 30.30
N GLY A 195 21.49 -9.29 29.89
CA GLY A 195 22.66 -9.46 29.02
C GLY A 195 22.34 -9.63 27.55
N SER A 196 21.11 -9.31 27.11
CA SER A 196 20.73 -9.38 25.69
C SER A 196 21.47 -8.31 24.89
N GLY A 197 22.15 -8.71 23.81
CA GLY A 197 22.73 -7.76 22.86
C GLY A 197 21.64 -7.01 22.09
N GLU A 198 21.88 -5.75 21.72
CA GLU A 198 20.90 -4.83 21.13
C GLU A 198 20.24 -5.35 19.85
N PHE A 199 21.01 -5.99 18.97
CA PHE A 199 20.47 -6.60 17.75
C PHE A 199 19.54 -7.77 18.05
N LEU A 200 19.86 -8.55 19.09
CA LEU A 200 19.03 -9.65 19.54
C LEU A 200 17.75 -9.14 20.19
N THR A 201 17.86 -8.11 21.05
CA THR A 201 16.73 -7.41 21.67
C THR A 201 15.77 -6.87 20.62
N PHE A 202 16.30 -6.19 19.57
CA PHE A 202 15.46 -5.73 18.47
C PHE A 202 14.72 -6.88 17.80
N ASN A 203 15.42 -7.92 17.37
CA ASN A 203 14.81 -8.98 16.56
C ASN A 203 13.89 -9.92 17.35
N ARG A 204 14.22 -10.24 18.63
CA ARG A 204 13.46 -11.21 19.42
C ARG A 204 12.41 -10.61 20.35
N ILE A 205 12.57 -9.35 20.75
CA ILE A 205 11.67 -8.69 21.70
C ILE A 205 10.88 -7.58 21.01
N VAL A 206 11.57 -6.61 20.42
CA VAL A 206 10.94 -5.41 19.86
C VAL A 206 10.13 -5.74 18.60
N LEU A 207 10.72 -6.47 17.66
CA LEU A 207 10.11 -6.76 16.36
C LEU A 207 8.77 -7.52 16.48
N PRO A 208 8.61 -8.54 17.36
CA PRO A 208 7.32 -9.15 17.63
C PRO A 208 6.27 -8.17 18.19
N MET A 209 6.67 -7.23 19.06
CA MET A 209 5.75 -6.23 19.63
C MET A 209 5.23 -5.24 18.61
N ILE A 210 6.07 -4.83 17.65
CA ILE A 210 5.70 -3.90 16.58
C ILE A 210 5.20 -4.58 15.30
N LYS A 211 5.06 -5.91 15.31
CA LYS A 211 4.61 -6.70 14.15
C LYS A 211 3.33 -6.16 13.47
N PRO A 212 2.29 -5.67 14.20
CA PRO A 212 1.12 -5.10 13.56
C PRO A 212 1.44 -3.89 12.69
N ALA A 213 2.28 -2.96 13.17
CA ALA A 213 2.69 -1.79 12.39
C ALA A 213 3.59 -2.18 11.22
N MET A 214 4.50 -3.13 11.42
CA MET A 214 5.34 -3.65 10.34
C MET A 214 4.50 -4.26 9.21
N ALA A 215 3.47 -5.04 9.52
CA ALA A 215 2.58 -5.63 8.52
C ALA A 215 1.87 -4.55 7.69
N VAL A 216 1.42 -3.47 8.33
CA VAL A 216 0.80 -2.33 7.65
C VAL A 216 1.78 -1.65 6.70
N GLN A 217 2.98 -1.34 7.17
CA GLN A 217 3.98 -0.65 6.36
C GLN A 217 4.53 -1.53 5.24
N LEU A 218 4.61 -2.84 5.45
CA LEU A 218 5.01 -3.81 4.43
C LEU A 218 4.02 -3.81 3.27
N ILE A 219 2.70 -3.77 3.54
CA ILE A 219 1.69 -3.66 2.48
C ILE A 219 1.84 -2.35 1.71
N PHE A 220 1.92 -1.21 2.41
CA PHE A 220 2.03 0.07 1.73
C PHE A 220 3.30 0.17 0.89
N SER A 221 4.43 -0.29 1.41
CA SER A 221 5.69 -0.31 0.66
C SER A 221 5.65 -1.28 -0.53
N PHE A 222 5.00 -2.44 -0.37
CA PHE A 222 4.79 -3.38 -1.47
C PHE A 222 3.94 -2.76 -2.58
N VAL A 223 2.78 -2.19 -2.23
CA VAL A 223 1.85 -1.57 -3.20
C VAL A 223 2.49 -0.36 -3.89
N GLU A 224 3.24 0.47 -3.15
CA GLU A 224 3.98 1.60 -3.73
C GLU A 224 5.02 1.13 -4.74
N SER A 225 5.81 0.12 -4.39
CA SER A 225 6.83 -0.45 -5.28
C SER A 225 6.21 -1.20 -6.46
N TRP A 226 5.13 -1.97 -6.25
CA TRP A 226 4.40 -2.66 -7.31
C TRP A 226 3.85 -1.71 -8.37
N ASN A 227 3.33 -0.55 -7.95
CA ASN A 227 2.73 0.45 -8.85
C ASN A 227 3.77 1.45 -9.42
N ASN A 228 5.04 1.31 -9.04
CA ASN A 228 6.07 2.24 -9.50
C ASN A 228 6.38 2.01 -10.98
N TYR A 229 6.06 3.02 -11.79
CA TYR A 229 6.36 3.05 -13.21
C TYR A 229 7.60 3.89 -13.53
N LEU A 230 7.71 5.06 -12.89
CA LEU A 230 8.67 6.09 -13.30
C LEU A 230 10.12 5.61 -13.23
N MET A 231 10.55 5.11 -12.08
CA MET A 231 11.93 4.68 -11.89
C MET A 231 12.31 3.45 -12.72
N PRO A 232 11.50 2.39 -12.80
CA PRO A 232 11.74 1.29 -13.72
C PRO A 232 11.86 1.75 -15.17
N ALA A 233 10.97 2.65 -15.63
CA ALA A 233 10.98 3.15 -17.02
C ALA A 233 12.22 3.98 -17.36
N LEU A 234 12.84 4.63 -16.38
CA LEU A 234 14.06 5.42 -16.56
C LEU A 234 15.36 4.61 -16.46
N LEU A 235 15.31 3.44 -15.83
CA LEU A 235 16.52 2.66 -15.49
C LEU A 235 16.60 1.31 -16.19
N LEU A 236 15.48 0.71 -16.62
CA LEU A 236 15.43 -0.62 -17.22
C LEU A 236 15.12 -0.53 -18.71
N ASN A 237 16.12 -0.85 -19.56
CA ASN A 237 15.99 -0.84 -21.01
C ASN A 237 15.72 -2.24 -21.58
N LYS A 238 16.21 -3.29 -20.88
CA LYS A 238 16.07 -4.68 -21.34
C LYS A 238 14.64 -5.16 -21.21
N ASN A 239 14.11 -5.77 -22.28
CA ASN A 239 12.74 -6.30 -22.30
C ASN A 239 12.48 -7.34 -21.20
N GLU A 240 13.46 -8.18 -20.92
CA GLU A 240 13.39 -9.22 -19.89
C GLU A 240 13.34 -8.69 -18.46
N MET A 241 13.66 -7.42 -18.24
CA MET A 241 13.63 -6.79 -16.92
C MET A 241 12.40 -5.91 -16.67
N LYS A 242 11.55 -5.76 -17.67
CA LYS A 242 10.35 -4.91 -17.54
C LYS A 242 9.44 -5.37 -16.41
N THR A 243 8.89 -4.38 -15.72
CA THR A 243 7.88 -4.56 -14.66
C THR A 243 6.48 -4.43 -15.24
N VAL A 244 5.47 -4.92 -14.50
CA VAL A 244 4.06 -4.86 -14.90
C VAL A 244 3.60 -3.44 -15.26
N PRO A 245 3.89 -2.36 -14.47
CA PRO A 245 3.53 -1.00 -14.87
C PRO A 245 4.15 -0.54 -16.18
N MET A 246 5.39 -0.95 -16.48
CA MET A 246 6.03 -0.65 -17.78
C MET A 246 5.30 -1.33 -18.93
N MET A 247 4.92 -2.59 -18.75
CA MET A 247 4.17 -3.35 -19.76
C MET A 247 2.78 -2.76 -20.01
N ILE A 248 2.08 -2.34 -18.95
CA ILE A 248 0.78 -1.63 -19.07
C ILE A 248 0.95 -0.32 -19.85
N ALA A 249 2.01 0.45 -19.55
CA ALA A 249 2.29 1.70 -20.26
C ALA A 249 2.63 1.44 -21.74
N GLN A 250 3.36 0.38 -22.06
CA GLN A 250 3.66 -0.04 -23.43
C GLN A 250 2.38 -0.41 -24.20
N LEU A 251 1.46 -1.14 -23.56
CA LEU A 251 0.14 -1.44 -24.15
C LEU A 251 -0.66 -0.16 -24.44
N ARG A 252 -0.64 0.81 -23.53
CA ARG A 252 -1.37 2.08 -23.71
C ARG A 252 -0.79 2.99 -24.81
N ALA A 253 0.50 2.87 -25.08
CA ALA A 253 1.17 3.68 -26.10
C ALA A 253 1.05 3.13 -27.52
N ALA A 254 0.57 1.90 -27.67
CA ALA A 254 0.46 1.25 -28.95
C ALA A 254 -0.91 1.48 -29.62
N ASP A 255 -1.00 1.20 -30.94
CA ASP A 255 -2.19 1.47 -31.76
C ASP A 255 -3.37 0.59 -31.34
N TYR A 256 -4.40 1.20 -30.74
CA TYR A 256 -5.61 0.51 -30.27
C TYR A 256 -6.37 -0.26 -31.38
N SER A 257 -6.21 0.12 -32.64
CA SER A 257 -6.87 -0.58 -33.76
C SER A 257 -6.29 -1.98 -34.02
N LYS A 258 -5.09 -2.22 -33.52
CA LYS A 258 -4.36 -3.50 -33.68
C LYS A 258 -4.39 -4.40 -32.44
N PHE A 259 -5.06 -3.96 -31.37
CA PHE A 259 -5.08 -4.68 -30.10
C PHE A 259 -6.29 -5.58 -29.97
N ASP A 260 -6.04 -6.75 -29.38
CA ASP A 260 -7.07 -7.56 -28.75
C ASP A 260 -7.38 -6.98 -27.35
N MET A 261 -8.46 -6.21 -27.26
CA MET A 261 -8.89 -5.57 -26.01
C MET A 261 -9.28 -6.59 -24.94
N GLY A 262 -9.76 -7.78 -25.31
CA GLY A 262 -10.04 -8.86 -24.36
C GLY A 262 -8.77 -9.31 -23.63
N LYS A 263 -7.68 -9.47 -24.37
CA LYS A 263 -6.35 -9.77 -23.85
C LYS A 263 -5.83 -8.63 -22.95
N VAL A 264 -6.02 -7.37 -23.33
CA VAL A 264 -5.61 -6.20 -22.52
C VAL A 264 -6.35 -6.16 -21.17
N TYR A 265 -7.67 -6.34 -21.17
CA TYR A 265 -8.44 -6.41 -19.93
C TYR A 265 -8.02 -7.59 -19.06
N MET A 266 -7.72 -8.73 -19.66
CA MET A 266 -7.17 -9.89 -18.95
C MET A 266 -5.82 -9.57 -18.32
N PHE A 267 -4.91 -8.91 -19.04
CA PHE A 267 -3.62 -8.50 -18.50
C PHE A 267 -3.78 -7.54 -17.30
N ILE A 268 -4.64 -6.54 -17.41
CA ILE A 268 -4.92 -5.64 -16.28
C ILE A 268 -5.49 -6.41 -15.09
N LEU A 269 -6.38 -7.37 -15.33
CA LEU A 269 -6.92 -8.25 -14.27
C LEU A 269 -5.79 -9.03 -13.57
N LEU A 270 -4.91 -9.66 -14.34
CA LEU A 270 -3.75 -10.39 -13.80
C LEU A 270 -2.81 -9.46 -13.01
N ALA A 271 -2.60 -8.23 -13.50
CA ALA A 271 -1.74 -7.24 -12.85
C ALA A 271 -2.26 -6.78 -11.47
N ILE A 272 -3.57 -6.84 -11.23
CA ILE A 272 -4.18 -6.45 -9.95
C ILE A 272 -4.15 -7.61 -8.95
N LEU A 273 -4.17 -8.85 -9.39
CA LEU A 273 -4.27 -10.03 -8.51
C LEU A 273 -3.21 -10.07 -7.40
N PRO A 274 -1.91 -9.85 -7.63
CA PRO A 274 -0.92 -9.90 -6.55
C PRO A 274 -1.17 -8.88 -5.45
N VAL A 275 -1.62 -7.68 -5.81
CA VAL A 275 -1.97 -6.63 -4.83
C VAL A 275 -3.17 -7.04 -4.00
N LEU A 276 -4.20 -7.61 -4.63
CA LEU A 276 -5.39 -8.13 -3.92
C LEU A 276 -5.01 -9.28 -2.97
N ILE A 277 -4.17 -10.20 -3.42
CA ILE A 277 -3.69 -11.32 -2.60
C ILE A 277 -2.95 -10.81 -1.38
N VAL A 278 -1.97 -9.92 -1.56
CA VAL A 278 -1.20 -9.33 -0.47
C VAL A 278 -2.11 -8.59 0.50
N TYR A 279 -3.09 -7.81 -0.01
CA TYR A 279 -4.07 -7.12 0.82
C TYR A 279 -4.93 -8.08 1.65
N ILE A 280 -5.46 -9.15 1.06
CA ILE A 280 -6.30 -10.13 1.76
C ILE A 280 -5.53 -10.80 2.91
N PHE A 281 -4.30 -11.23 2.67
CA PHE A 281 -3.48 -11.88 3.70
C PHE A 281 -3.13 -10.95 4.87
N LEU A 282 -2.89 -9.68 4.60
CA LEU A 282 -2.40 -8.72 5.58
C LEU A 282 -3.50 -7.79 6.13
N SER A 283 -4.71 -7.81 5.56
CA SER A 283 -5.84 -6.94 5.97
C SER A 283 -6.21 -7.08 7.45
N ARG A 284 -6.14 -8.29 8.00
CA ARG A 284 -6.39 -8.54 9.44
C ARG A 284 -5.38 -7.82 10.35
N SER A 285 -4.15 -7.67 9.89
CA SER A 285 -3.09 -6.96 10.63
C SER A 285 -3.29 -5.45 10.56
N ILE A 286 -3.83 -4.93 9.43
CA ILE A 286 -4.19 -3.51 9.28
C ILE A 286 -5.25 -3.12 10.31
N ILE A 287 -6.34 -3.90 10.41
CA ILE A 287 -7.44 -3.61 11.34
C ILE A 287 -6.93 -3.57 12.78
N ARG A 288 -6.11 -4.52 13.19
CA ARG A 288 -5.52 -4.56 14.54
C ARG A 288 -4.55 -3.40 14.80
N GLY A 289 -3.75 -3.01 13.81
CA GLY A 289 -2.79 -1.91 13.95
C GLY A 289 -3.44 -0.54 14.06
N VAL A 290 -4.51 -0.30 13.30
CA VAL A 290 -5.26 0.97 13.31
C VAL A 290 -6.09 1.12 14.60
N THR A 291 -6.71 0.03 15.08
CA THR A 291 -7.53 0.06 16.31
C THR A 291 -6.69 0.21 17.57
N ALA A 292 -5.47 -0.32 17.61
CA ALA A 292 -4.57 -0.14 18.76
C ALA A 292 -4.18 1.33 19.00
N GLY A 293 -4.15 2.16 17.94
CA GLY A 293 -3.90 3.60 18.04
C GLY A 293 -5.11 4.46 18.43
N SER A 294 -6.34 3.93 18.29
CA SER A 294 -7.58 4.70 18.50
C SER A 294 -8.22 4.52 19.91
N VAL A 295 -7.71 3.65 20.76
CA VAL A 295 -8.25 3.35 22.10
C VAL A 295 -7.57 4.17 23.21
N LYS A 296 -6.93 5.30 22.90
CA LYS A 296 -6.53 6.32 23.89
C LYS A 296 -7.43 7.54 23.75
N GLY A 297 -8.70 7.38 24.13
CA GLY A 297 -9.68 8.43 24.34
C GLY A 297 -10.59 8.04 25.49
#